data_b3dbb4025c40c191a033aac8c56a7b18
#
_entry.id   b3dbb4025c40c191a033aac8c56a7b18
#
_cell.length_a   1.000
_cell.length_b   1.000
_cell.length_c   1.000
_cell.angle_alpha   90.00
_cell.angle_beta   90.00
_cell.angle_gamma   90.00
#
_symmetry.space_group_name_H-M   'P 1'
#
loop_
_entity.id
_entity.type
_entity.pdbx_description
1 polymer ?
#
loop_
_entity_poly.entity_id
_entity_poly.type
_entity_poly.pdbx_seq_one_letter_code
_entity_poly.pdbx_strand_id
1 'polypeptide(L)'
;MKKKIAVFLLFLPFLLASQIKKEKVIHAEELYPVENDTIVIPLDEVFVYKKRNFTSQKEKNYYYWYYKKVHKAYPYAVLAAKKITELNAELDAIPSKRKQKKHIREMQKYMEGEFTDELKKLTRTEGRILIKLIHRQTGVPFYALIKDYKSDLTAFFYNTTAKFYKLNLKSEYHPESIPLDFIVEDILVRSFANGTLVKHQAKLSIDYFELSKKYESLNMHNEINAYIEKYK
;
A
#
# COMPACT_ATOMS: atom_id res chain seq x y z
N MET A 1 59.96 -7.13 30.68
CA MET A 1 58.99 -7.80 29.85
C MET A 1 57.82 -8.39 30.69
N LYS A 2 57.10 -7.62 31.52
CA LYS A 2 56.03 -8.12 32.40
C LYS A 2 54.77 -7.24 32.46
N LYS A 3 54.53 -6.33 31.48
CA LYS A 3 53.37 -5.43 31.49
C LYS A 3 52.37 -5.63 30.31
N LYS A 4 52.51 -6.62 29.45
CA LYS A 4 51.65 -6.81 28.27
C LYS A 4 50.61 -7.94 28.38
N ILE A 5 50.59 -8.69 29.49
CA ILE A 5 49.68 -9.83 29.67
C ILE A 5 48.41 -9.47 30.45
N ALA A 6 48.39 -8.38 31.20
CA ALA A 6 47.23 -7.95 32.03
C ALA A 6 46.10 -7.29 31.25
N VAL A 7 46.31 -6.83 30.01
CA VAL A 7 45.28 -6.14 29.21
C VAL A 7 44.39 -7.13 28.44
N PHE A 8 44.84 -8.36 28.22
CA PHE A 8 44.09 -9.34 27.46
C PHE A 8 42.99 -10.08 28.29
N LEU A 9 43.11 -10.04 29.61
CA LEU A 9 42.18 -10.71 30.52
C LEU A 9 40.94 -9.86 30.88
N LEU A 10 40.91 -8.58 30.52
CA LEU A 10 39.82 -7.63 30.81
C LEU A 10 38.75 -7.60 29.71
N PHE A 11 38.99 -8.23 28.55
CA PHE A 11 38.05 -8.26 27.42
C PHE A 11 37.22 -9.56 27.34
N LEU A 12 37.43 -10.53 28.20
CA LEU A 12 36.76 -11.83 28.14
C LEU A 12 35.31 -11.89 28.69
N PRO A 13 34.83 -10.96 29.53
CA PRO A 13 33.42 -11.06 30.00
C PRO A 13 32.38 -10.43 29.08
N PHE A 14 32.79 -9.79 27.95
CA PHE A 14 31.83 -9.06 27.11
C PHE A 14 31.18 -9.94 25.99
N LEU A 15 31.60 -11.18 25.84
CA LEU A 15 31.09 -12.09 24.80
C LEU A 15 30.01 -13.08 25.27
N LEU A 16 29.59 -13.02 26.53
CA LEU A 16 28.58 -13.97 27.09
C LEU A 16 27.22 -13.35 27.38
N ALA A 17 26.98 -12.10 26.97
CA ALA A 17 25.66 -11.46 27.11
C ALA A 17 24.84 -11.49 25.81
N SER A 18 24.96 -12.57 25.03
CA SER A 18 23.90 -12.91 24.07
C SER A 18 22.72 -13.49 24.87
N GLN A 19 21.93 -12.61 25.45
CA GLN A 19 20.63 -12.99 25.98
C GLN A 19 19.77 -13.44 24.81
N ILE A 20 19.70 -14.76 24.61
CA ILE A 20 18.61 -15.39 23.87
C ILE A 20 17.34 -14.91 24.55
N LYS A 21 16.64 -13.97 23.90
CA LYS A 21 15.29 -13.56 24.29
C LYS A 21 14.47 -14.84 24.20
N LYS A 22 14.24 -15.49 25.33
CA LYS A 22 13.33 -16.63 25.39
C LYS A 22 11.99 -16.10 24.88
N GLU A 23 11.63 -16.47 23.69
CA GLU A 23 10.27 -16.33 23.20
C GLU A 23 9.38 -16.99 24.26
N LYS A 24 8.46 -16.20 24.84
CA LYS A 24 7.52 -16.74 25.82
C LYS A 24 6.67 -17.74 25.06
N VAL A 25 6.94 -19.02 25.27
CA VAL A 25 6.06 -20.10 24.77
C VAL A 25 4.75 -19.93 25.53
N ILE A 26 3.77 -19.35 24.85
CA ILE A 26 2.42 -19.24 25.38
C ILE A 26 1.80 -20.61 25.18
N HIS A 27 1.50 -21.31 26.29
CA HIS A 27 0.79 -22.58 26.21
C HIS A 27 -0.64 -22.34 25.71
N ALA A 28 -1.15 -23.26 24.89
CA ALA A 28 -2.51 -23.15 24.32
C ALA A 28 -3.59 -22.95 25.40
N GLU A 29 -3.37 -23.46 26.58
CA GLU A 29 -4.24 -23.32 27.78
C GLU A 29 -4.32 -21.88 28.30
N GLU A 30 -3.29 -21.04 28.10
CA GLU A 30 -3.33 -19.62 28.47
C GLU A 30 -4.15 -18.75 27.48
N LEU A 31 -4.32 -19.27 26.25
CA LEU A 31 -5.03 -18.54 25.17
C LEU A 31 -6.51 -18.91 25.06
N TYR A 32 -6.87 -20.13 25.50
CA TYR A 32 -8.23 -20.65 25.32
C TYR A 32 -8.73 -21.30 26.61
N PRO A 33 -9.88 -20.87 27.15
CA PRO A 33 -10.51 -21.55 28.25
C PRO A 33 -10.96 -22.94 27.81
N VAL A 34 -10.51 -23.96 28.54
CA VAL A 34 -10.94 -25.34 28.33
C VAL A 34 -12.25 -25.51 29.06
N GLU A 35 -13.35 -25.54 28.32
CA GLU A 35 -14.66 -25.88 28.82
C GLU A 35 -14.99 -27.29 28.30
N ASN A 36 -15.17 -28.27 29.20
CA ASN A 36 -15.52 -29.65 28.86
C ASN A 36 -14.51 -30.42 27.98
N ASP A 37 -13.23 -30.42 28.32
CA ASP A 37 -12.15 -31.13 27.57
C ASP A 37 -12.06 -30.84 26.05
N THR A 38 -12.73 -29.77 25.60
CA THR A 38 -12.70 -29.37 24.18
C THR A 38 -11.81 -28.13 24.01
N ILE A 39 -10.68 -28.29 23.33
CA ILE A 39 -9.83 -27.17 22.93
C ILE A 39 -10.44 -26.52 21.69
N VAL A 40 -10.95 -25.29 21.83
CA VAL A 40 -11.41 -24.49 20.69
C VAL A 40 -10.23 -23.69 20.14
N ILE A 41 -9.73 -24.06 18.98
CA ILE A 41 -8.70 -23.32 18.26
C ILE A 41 -9.42 -22.43 17.25
N PRO A 42 -9.44 -21.09 17.44
CA PRO A 42 -9.99 -20.19 16.43
C PRO A 42 -9.10 -20.28 15.18
N LEU A 43 -9.68 -20.68 14.08
CA LEU A 43 -9.02 -20.63 12.77
C LEU A 43 -9.29 -19.31 12.12
N ASP A 44 -8.28 -18.73 11.50
CA ASP A 44 -8.46 -17.57 10.66
C ASP A 44 -9.37 -17.91 9.48
N GLU A 45 -10.22 -16.98 9.11
CA GLU A 45 -11.15 -17.16 8.00
C GLU A 45 -10.37 -17.28 6.68
N VAL A 46 -10.46 -18.43 6.02
CA VAL A 46 -9.80 -18.69 4.74
C VAL A 46 -10.76 -18.42 3.60
N PHE A 47 -10.51 -17.38 2.84
CA PHE A 47 -11.27 -17.04 1.66
C PHE A 47 -10.75 -17.81 0.44
N VAL A 48 -11.58 -18.68 -0.14
CA VAL A 48 -11.28 -19.38 -1.38
C VAL A 48 -11.91 -18.64 -2.55
N TYR A 49 -11.07 -18.10 -3.42
CA TYR A 49 -11.52 -17.38 -4.61
C TYR A 49 -11.61 -18.32 -5.82
N LYS A 50 -12.76 -18.31 -6.51
CA LYS A 50 -12.94 -19.04 -7.77
C LYS A 50 -11.84 -18.65 -8.76
N LYS A 51 -11.21 -19.64 -9.39
CA LYS A 51 -10.21 -19.41 -10.43
C LYS A 51 -10.82 -18.55 -11.54
N ARG A 52 -10.06 -17.51 -11.96
CA ARG A 52 -10.55 -16.68 -13.04
C ARG A 52 -10.43 -17.41 -14.38
N ASN A 53 -11.54 -17.49 -15.08
CA ASN A 53 -11.60 -18.01 -16.42
C ASN A 53 -11.55 -16.85 -17.43
N PHE A 54 -10.84 -17.06 -18.52
CA PHE A 54 -10.72 -16.09 -19.62
C PHE A 54 -11.40 -16.66 -20.86
N THR A 55 -12.18 -15.85 -21.56
CA THR A 55 -12.88 -16.24 -22.78
C THR A 55 -11.95 -16.30 -23.99
N SER A 56 -10.81 -15.62 -23.92
CA SER A 56 -9.82 -15.58 -24.99
C SER A 56 -8.40 -15.35 -24.46
N GLN A 57 -7.40 -15.72 -25.27
CA GLN A 57 -5.99 -15.39 -24.98
C GLN A 57 -5.77 -13.88 -24.92
N LYS A 58 -6.52 -13.12 -25.70
CA LYS A 58 -6.45 -11.65 -25.72
C LYS A 58 -6.91 -11.07 -24.37
N GLU A 59 -8.03 -11.52 -23.85
CA GLU A 59 -8.54 -11.15 -22.53
C GLU A 59 -7.51 -11.46 -21.42
N LYS A 60 -6.95 -12.67 -21.44
CA LYS A 60 -5.88 -13.07 -20.52
C LYS A 60 -4.67 -12.13 -20.58
N ASN A 61 -4.21 -11.79 -21.78
CA ASN A 61 -3.06 -10.89 -21.94
C ASN A 61 -3.33 -9.48 -21.38
N TYR A 62 -4.55 -8.95 -21.61
CA TYR A 62 -4.96 -7.65 -21.06
C TYR A 62 -5.05 -7.67 -19.55
N TYR A 63 -5.64 -8.71 -18.97
CA TYR A 63 -5.71 -8.87 -17.52
C TYR A 63 -4.31 -8.86 -16.90
N TYR A 64 -3.37 -9.66 -17.43
CA TYR A 64 -2.02 -9.71 -16.90
C TYR A 64 -1.21 -8.44 -17.16
N TRP A 65 -1.49 -7.72 -18.22
CA TRP A 65 -0.94 -6.40 -18.45
C TRP A 65 -1.40 -5.42 -17.35
N TYR A 66 -2.70 -5.42 -17.03
CA TYR A 66 -3.26 -4.57 -15.98
C TYR A 66 -2.80 -5.00 -14.58
N TYR A 67 -2.73 -6.32 -14.34
CA TYR A 67 -2.16 -6.91 -13.13
C TYR A 67 -0.75 -6.36 -12.82
N LYS A 68 0.16 -6.35 -13.80
CA LYS A 68 1.51 -5.77 -13.63
C LYS A 68 1.47 -4.29 -13.25
N LYS A 69 0.52 -3.51 -13.77
CA LYS A 69 0.34 -2.09 -13.45
C LYS A 69 -0.12 -1.89 -12.02
N VAL A 70 -1.08 -2.69 -11.56
CA VAL A 70 -1.58 -2.67 -10.18
C VAL A 70 -0.48 -3.06 -9.21
N HIS A 71 0.23 -4.16 -9.48
CA HIS A 71 1.34 -4.63 -8.64
C HIS A 71 2.45 -3.60 -8.49
N LYS A 72 2.76 -2.87 -9.56
CA LYS A 72 3.76 -1.80 -9.51
C LYS A 72 3.28 -0.59 -8.74
N ALA A 73 2.01 -0.21 -8.86
CA ALA A 73 1.47 1.00 -8.22
C ALA A 73 1.14 0.81 -6.74
N TYR A 74 0.69 -0.38 -6.33
CA TYR A 74 0.16 -0.62 -4.99
C TYR A 74 1.16 -0.33 -3.85
N PRO A 75 2.41 -0.80 -3.87
CA PRO A 75 3.37 -0.50 -2.80
C PRO A 75 3.60 1.00 -2.60
N TYR A 76 3.66 1.75 -3.70
CA TYR A 76 3.81 3.21 -3.64
C TYR A 76 2.55 3.90 -3.09
N ALA A 77 1.36 3.35 -3.38
CA ALA A 77 0.12 3.89 -2.84
C ALA A 77 0.05 3.71 -1.32
N VAL A 78 0.41 2.55 -0.81
CA VAL A 78 0.47 2.26 0.63
C VAL A 78 1.47 3.19 1.32
N LEU A 79 2.67 3.32 0.76
CA LEU A 79 3.72 4.16 1.31
C LEU A 79 3.33 5.65 1.30
N ALA A 80 2.78 6.14 0.19
CA ALA A 80 2.30 7.52 0.08
C ALA A 80 1.17 7.79 1.07
N ALA A 81 0.18 6.89 1.17
CA ALA A 81 -0.93 7.01 2.12
C ALA A 81 -0.41 7.11 3.56
N LYS A 82 0.51 6.22 3.95
CA LYS A 82 1.14 6.23 5.27
C LYS A 82 1.85 7.56 5.54
N LYS A 83 2.75 7.99 4.63
CA LYS A 83 3.55 9.21 4.80
C LYS A 83 2.71 10.48 4.86
N ILE A 84 1.66 10.58 4.06
CA ILE A 84 0.76 11.73 4.08
C ILE A 84 -0.05 11.75 5.38
N THR A 85 -0.51 10.61 5.85
CA THR A 85 -1.25 10.52 7.11
C THR A 85 -0.37 10.87 8.30
N GLU A 86 0.88 10.40 8.34
CA GLU A 86 1.88 10.75 9.35
C GLU A 86 2.13 12.27 9.34
N LEU A 87 2.40 12.85 8.16
CA LEU A 87 2.63 14.28 8.01
C LEU A 87 1.45 15.12 8.52
N ASN A 88 0.21 14.74 8.20
CA ASN A 88 -0.99 15.44 8.68
C ASN A 88 -1.05 15.44 10.21
N ALA A 89 -0.85 14.28 10.84
CA ALA A 89 -0.85 14.15 12.29
C ALA A 89 0.27 14.98 12.95
N GLU A 90 1.46 15.01 12.37
CA GLU A 90 2.59 15.82 12.86
C GLU A 90 2.30 17.32 12.73
N LEU A 91 1.67 17.74 11.63
CA LEU A 91 1.32 19.16 11.41
C LEU A 91 0.23 19.64 12.36
N ASP A 92 -0.74 18.79 12.69
CA ASP A 92 -1.80 19.11 13.65
C ASP A 92 -1.23 19.34 15.06
N ALA A 93 -0.13 18.66 15.41
CA ALA A 93 0.58 18.83 16.67
C ALA A 93 1.47 20.09 16.73
N ILE A 94 1.72 20.76 15.61
CA ILE A 94 2.58 21.96 15.52
C ILE A 94 1.73 23.24 15.56
N PRO A 95 1.68 24.02 16.67
CA PRO A 95 0.84 25.21 16.76
C PRO A 95 1.29 26.35 15.84
N SER A 96 2.57 26.45 15.52
CA SER A 96 3.16 27.56 14.78
C SER A 96 3.11 27.32 13.27
N LYS A 97 2.41 28.17 12.53
CA LYS A 97 2.36 28.16 11.06
C LYS A 97 3.74 28.24 10.39
N ARG A 98 4.70 28.96 11.00
CA ARG A 98 6.09 29.04 10.50
C ARG A 98 6.79 27.70 10.65
N LYS A 99 6.60 27.00 11.79
CA LYS A 99 7.17 25.67 12.01
C LYS A 99 6.52 24.63 11.11
N GLN A 100 5.20 24.68 10.92
CA GLN A 100 4.49 23.82 9.95
C GLN A 100 5.09 23.96 8.54
N LYS A 101 5.27 25.19 8.03
CA LYS A 101 5.89 25.41 6.71
C LYS A 101 7.30 24.86 6.62
N LYS A 102 8.11 24.97 7.67
CA LYS A 102 9.45 24.39 7.70
C LYS A 102 9.37 22.86 7.59
N HIS A 103 8.51 22.25 8.38
CA HIS A 103 8.32 20.79 8.40
C HIS A 103 7.83 20.25 7.04
N ILE A 104 6.88 20.92 6.39
CA ILE A 104 6.43 20.57 5.03
C ILE A 104 7.59 20.57 4.04
N ARG A 105 8.48 21.57 4.08
CA ARG A 105 9.65 21.64 3.19
C ARG A 105 10.67 20.53 3.46
N GLU A 106 10.86 20.17 4.71
CA GLU A 106 11.73 19.06 5.10
C GLU A 106 11.19 17.73 4.56
N MET A 107 9.89 17.49 4.73
CA MET A 107 9.22 16.32 4.18
C MET A 107 9.26 16.29 2.65
N GLN A 108 9.05 17.44 2.00
CA GLN A 108 9.17 17.55 0.54
C GLN A 108 10.56 17.14 0.06
N LYS A 109 11.63 17.68 0.67
CA LYS A 109 13.01 17.31 0.32
C LYS A 109 13.29 15.83 0.51
N TYR A 110 12.77 15.25 1.59
CA TYR A 110 12.87 13.82 1.83
C TYR A 110 12.18 13.02 0.71
N MET A 111 10.96 13.39 0.37
CA MET A 111 10.20 12.73 -0.71
C MET A 111 10.86 12.91 -2.08
N GLU A 112 11.45 14.08 -2.34
CA GLU A 112 12.21 14.36 -3.56
C GLU A 112 13.43 13.45 -3.68
N GLY A 113 14.18 13.24 -2.61
CA GLY A 113 15.35 12.37 -2.59
C GLY A 113 15.00 10.90 -2.79
N GLU A 114 13.98 10.41 -2.06
CA GLU A 114 13.67 8.97 -2.00
C GLU A 114 12.79 8.47 -3.16
N PHE A 115 11.85 9.31 -3.63
CA PHE A 115 10.77 8.80 -4.51
C PHE A 115 10.78 9.37 -5.93
N THR A 116 11.51 10.46 -6.19
CA THR A 116 11.48 11.12 -7.51
C THR A 116 11.81 10.15 -8.64
N ASP A 117 12.87 9.38 -8.51
CA ASP A 117 13.33 8.51 -9.59
C ASP A 117 12.39 7.32 -9.79
N GLU A 118 11.80 6.78 -8.72
CA GLU A 118 10.82 5.71 -8.82
C GLU A 118 9.50 6.20 -9.41
N LEU A 119 9.02 7.36 -8.99
CA LEU A 119 7.80 7.95 -9.55
C LEU A 119 7.97 8.31 -11.04
N LYS A 120 9.13 8.80 -11.47
CA LYS A 120 9.42 9.07 -12.89
C LYS A 120 9.35 7.81 -13.78
N LYS A 121 9.60 6.63 -13.22
CA LYS A 121 9.51 5.34 -13.93
C LYS A 121 8.07 4.85 -14.10
N LEU A 122 7.09 5.46 -13.43
CA LEU A 122 5.69 5.08 -13.59
C LEU A 122 5.13 5.57 -14.93
N THR A 123 4.33 4.73 -15.56
CA THR A 123 3.52 5.12 -16.71
C THR A 123 2.30 5.92 -16.27
N ARG A 124 1.61 6.60 -17.21
CA ARG A 124 0.36 7.31 -16.90
C ARG A 124 -0.70 6.41 -16.29
N THR A 125 -0.83 5.17 -16.78
CA THR A 125 -1.77 4.20 -16.23
C THR A 125 -1.41 3.84 -14.78
N GLU A 126 -0.15 3.57 -14.49
CA GLU A 126 0.33 3.29 -13.13
C GLU A 126 0.08 4.49 -12.20
N GLY A 127 0.30 5.71 -12.69
CA GLY A 127 0.00 6.92 -11.92
C GLY A 127 -1.49 7.12 -11.62
N ARG A 128 -2.39 6.79 -12.57
CA ARG A 128 -3.84 6.83 -12.32
C ARG A 128 -4.25 5.80 -11.28
N ILE A 129 -3.72 4.58 -11.38
CA ILE A 129 -3.96 3.52 -10.39
C ILE A 129 -3.43 3.97 -9.03
N LEU A 130 -2.23 4.54 -8.96
CA LEU A 130 -1.62 5.06 -7.74
C LEU A 130 -2.53 6.08 -7.02
N ILE A 131 -3.05 7.09 -7.75
CA ILE A 131 -3.93 8.11 -7.16
C ILE A 131 -5.21 7.48 -6.59
N LYS A 132 -5.83 6.57 -7.33
CA LYS A 132 -7.03 5.85 -6.89
C LYS A 132 -6.75 4.95 -5.68
N LEU A 133 -5.63 4.27 -5.66
CA LEU A 133 -5.22 3.42 -4.53
C LEU A 133 -4.86 4.24 -3.28
N ILE A 134 -4.36 5.47 -3.40
CA ILE A 134 -4.21 6.38 -2.26
C ILE A 134 -5.59 6.70 -1.66
N HIS A 135 -6.61 6.98 -2.49
CA HIS A 135 -7.98 7.16 -1.99
C HIS A 135 -8.51 5.90 -1.30
N ARG A 136 -8.31 4.72 -1.88
CA ARG A 136 -8.66 3.43 -1.26
C ARG A 136 -8.05 3.28 0.14
N GLN A 137 -6.78 3.63 0.30
CA GLN A 137 -6.04 3.46 1.56
C GLN A 137 -6.39 4.52 2.61
N THR A 138 -6.74 5.74 2.20
CA THR A 138 -6.94 6.89 3.10
C THR A 138 -8.41 7.28 3.30
N GLY A 139 -9.30 6.85 2.41
CA GLY A 139 -10.70 7.29 2.35
C GLY A 139 -10.87 8.74 1.86
N VAL A 140 -9.78 9.42 1.47
CA VAL A 140 -9.79 10.82 1.06
C VAL A 140 -9.08 10.98 -0.30
N PRO A 141 -9.67 11.70 -1.27
CA PRO A 141 -9.04 11.97 -2.55
C PRO A 141 -7.67 12.61 -2.40
N PHE A 142 -6.71 12.19 -3.24
CA PHE A 142 -5.32 12.63 -3.12
C PHE A 142 -5.18 14.16 -3.12
N TYR A 143 -5.95 14.87 -3.97
CA TYR A 143 -5.96 16.33 -3.98
C TYR A 143 -6.35 16.94 -2.64
N ALA A 144 -7.35 16.35 -1.95
CA ALA A 144 -7.80 16.84 -0.65
C ALA A 144 -6.73 16.63 0.44
N LEU A 145 -5.94 15.55 0.35
CA LEU A 145 -4.84 15.28 1.27
C LEU A 145 -3.70 16.30 1.15
N ILE A 146 -3.46 16.85 -0.06
CA ILE A 146 -2.32 17.75 -0.32
C ILE A 146 -2.70 19.22 -0.49
N LYS A 147 -4.01 19.56 -0.53
CA LYS A 147 -4.50 20.92 -0.82
C LYS A 147 -3.98 21.98 0.15
N ASP A 148 -3.79 21.62 1.41
CA ASP A 148 -3.39 22.55 2.47
C ASP A 148 -1.87 22.83 2.47
N TYR A 149 -1.08 22.03 1.74
CA TYR A 149 0.35 22.22 1.53
C TYR A 149 0.70 23.13 0.34
N LYS A 150 -0.28 23.75 -0.20
CA LYS A 150 -0.53 24.72 -1.29
C LYS A 150 0.49 24.95 -2.39
N SER A 151 1.79 24.88 -2.22
CA SER A 151 2.73 25.18 -3.30
C SER A 151 3.78 24.11 -3.49
N ASP A 152 4.32 23.63 -2.38
CA ASP A 152 5.57 22.87 -2.43
C ASP A 152 5.34 21.40 -2.78
N LEU A 153 4.45 20.67 -2.07
CA LEU A 153 4.15 19.26 -2.41
C LEU A 153 3.37 19.12 -3.71
N THR A 154 2.41 20.02 -3.96
CA THR A 154 1.66 20.02 -5.23
C THR A 154 2.59 20.29 -6.41
N ALA A 155 3.51 21.27 -6.28
CA ALA A 155 4.54 21.53 -7.28
C ALA A 155 5.50 20.37 -7.45
N PHE A 156 5.91 19.71 -6.36
CA PHE A 156 6.73 18.51 -6.42
C PHE A 156 6.07 17.42 -7.28
N PHE A 157 4.81 17.08 -6.99
CA PHE A 157 4.10 16.07 -7.78
C PHE A 157 3.92 16.48 -9.24
N TYR A 158 3.67 17.75 -9.55
CA TYR A 158 3.58 18.22 -10.94
C TYR A 158 4.96 18.27 -11.62
N ASN A 159 5.99 18.72 -10.96
CA ASN A 159 7.34 18.87 -11.55
C ASN A 159 8.08 17.54 -11.68
N THR A 160 7.93 16.65 -10.70
CA THR A 160 8.59 15.33 -10.71
C THR A 160 8.03 14.46 -11.83
N THR A 161 6.83 14.74 -12.27
CA THR A 161 6.13 13.92 -13.23
C THR A 161 5.42 14.76 -14.28
N ALA A 162 6.18 15.39 -15.20
CA ALA A 162 5.61 15.99 -16.40
C ALA A 162 4.69 14.99 -17.17
N LYS A 163 4.93 13.69 -17.02
CA LYS A 163 4.06 12.60 -17.50
C LYS A 163 2.73 12.53 -16.73
N PHE A 164 2.68 13.03 -15.50
CA PHE A 164 1.45 13.08 -14.67
C PHE A 164 0.64 14.34 -14.87
N TYR A 165 1.11 15.29 -15.68
CA TYR A 165 0.43 16.57 -15.93
C TYR A 165 -1.04 16.44 -16.38
N LYS A 166 -1.42 15.28 -16.94
CA LYS A 166 -2.81 14.96 -17.33
C LYS A 166 -3.53 14.06 -16.31
N LEU A 167 -3.00 13.85 -15.10
CA LEU A 167 -3.67 13.05 -14.10
C LEU A 167 -4.65 13.91 -13.30
N ASN A 168 -5.85 13.39 -13.14
CA ASN A 168 -6.83 13.99 -12.25
C ASN A 168 -6.55 13.57 -10.79
N LEU A 169 -5.92 14.46 -10.01
CA LEU A 169 -5.62 14.23 -8.59
C LEU A 169 -6.87 14.14 -7.70
N LYS A 170 -8.04 14.51 -8.23
CA LYS A 170 -9.35 14.37 -7.57
C LYS A 170 -10.02 13.03 -7.86
N SER A 171 -9.35 12.13 -8.61
CA SER A 171 -9.91 10.83 -8.91
C SER A 171 -10.13 10.01 -7.64
N GLU A 172 -11.31 9.46 -7.53
CA GLU A 172 -11.76 8.61 -6.44
C GLU A 172 -11.79 7.15 -6.86
N TYR A 173 -11.79 6.25 -5.89
CA TYR A 173 -11.85 4.82 -6.06
C TYR A 173 -13.25 4.32 -5.73
N HIS A 174 -13.96 3.80 -6.71
CA HIS A 174 -15.37 3.39 -6.60
C HIS A 174 -15.60 2.04 -7.29
N PRO A 175 -15.15 0.91 -6.70
CA PRO A 175 -15.31 -0.41 -7.31
C PRO A 175 -16.80 -0.83 -7.44
N GLU A 176 -17.68 -0.21 -6.66
CA GLU A 176 -19.13 -0.43 -6.73
C GLU A 176 -19.79 0.13 -8.00
N SER A 177 -19.19 1.17 -8.62
CA SER A 177 -19.77 1.85 -9.78
C SER A 177 -18.85 1.89 -11.01
N ILE A 178 -17.56 1.70 -10.81
CA ILE A 178 -16.55 1.78 -11.87
C ILE A 178 -15.94 0.40 -12.11
N PRO A 179 -16.25 -0.28 -13.25
CA PRO A 179 -15.76 -1.63 -13.53
C PRO A 179 -14.23 -1.77 -13.47
N LEU A 180 -13.49 -0.76 -13.90
CA LEU A 180 -12.03 -0.78 -13.82
C LEU A 180 -11.51 -0.76 -12.38
N ASP A 181 -12.20 -0.09 -11.46
CA ASP A 181 -11.83 -0.08 -10.05
C ASP A 181 -12.15 -1.44 -9.41
N PHE A 182 -13.24 -2.11 -9.84
CA PHE A 182 -13.49 -3.49 -9.46
C PHE A 182 -12.39 -4.42 -9.97
N ILE A 183 -11.91 -4.28 -11.21
CA ILE A 183 -10.79 -5.08 -11.72
C ILE A 183 -9.52 -4.89 -10.88
N VAL A 184 -9.25 -3.66 -10.44
CA VAL A 184 -8.13 -3.38 -9.52
C VAL A 184 -8.35 -4.10 -8.19
N GLU A 185 -9.57 -4.03 -7.60
CA GLU A 185 -9.89 -4.70 -6.34
C GLU A 185 -9.77 -6.22 -6.46
N ASP A 186 -10.28 -6.83 -7.54
CA ASP A 186 -10.14 -8.26 -7.81
C ASP A 186 -8.66 -8.69 -7.88
N ILE A 187 -7.83 -7.90 -8.56
CA ILE A 187 -6.38 -8.16 -8.63
C ILE A 187 -5.76 -8.08 -7.23
N LEU A 188 -6.08 -7.05 -6.43
CA LEU A 188 -5.55 -6.87 -5.09
C LEU A 188 -5.95 -8.02 -4.16
N VAL A 189 -7.23 -8.34 -4.09
CA VAL A 189 -7.77 -9.39 -3.22
C VAL A 189 -7.12 -10.74 -3.54
N ARG A 190 -7.01 -11.09 -4.82
CA ARG A 190 -6.34 -12.32 -5.26
C ARG A 190 -4.85 -12.31 -4.97
N SER A 191 -4.20 -11.15 -5.10
CA SER A 191 -2.77 -11.00 -4.82
C SER A 191 -2.46 -11.08 -3.33
N PHE A 192 -3.37 -10.63 -2.46
CA PHE A 192 -3.27 -10.81 -1.02
C PHE A 192 -3.46 -12.28 -0.64
N ALA A 193 -4.46 -12.94 -1.23
CA ALA A 193 -4.75 -14.35 -0.94
C ALA A 193 -3.61 -15.29 -1.36
N ASN A 194 -2.90 -14.98 -2.45
CA ASN A 194 -1.77 -15.80 -2.93
C ASN A 194 -0.40 -15.32 -2.44
N GLY A 195 -0.36 -14.31 -1.56
CA GLY A 195 0.87 -13.79 -0.96
C GLY A 195 1.79 -12.99 -1.89
N THR A 196 1.35 -12.65 -3.12
CA THR A 196 2.17 -11.85 -4.04
C THR A 196 2.19 -10.36 -3.72
N LEU A 197 1.26 -9.88 -2.92
CA LEU A 197 1.24 -8.56 -2.30
C LEU A 197 0.94 -8.68 -0.81
N VAL A 198 1.56 -7.82 -0.01
CA VAL A 198 1.25 -7.69 1.42
C VAL A 198 -0.06 -6.90 1.58
N LYS A 199 -1.04 -7.48 2.28
CA LYS A 199 -2.31 -6.82 2.55
C LYS A 199 -2.12 -5.68 3.55
N HIS A 200 -2.53 -4.47 3.18
CA HIS A 200 -2.69 -3.34 4.08
C HIS A 200 -4.17 -2.97 4.14
N GLN A 201 -4.67 -2.69 5.34
CA GLN A 201 -6.07 -2.38 5.54
C GLN A 201 -6.46 -1.09 4.80
N ALA A 202 -7.50 -1.17 3.98
CA ALA A 202 -8.10 -0.01 3.35
C ALA A 202 -8.97 0.77 4.34
N LYS A 203 -9.06 2.08 4.17
CA LYS A 203 -10.03 2.91 4.90
C LYS A 203 -11.42 2.85 4.28
N LEU A 204 -11.50 2.61 2.96
CA LEU A 204 -12.78 2.34 2.30
C LEU A 204 -13.28 0.96 2.68
N SER A 205 -14.55 0.88 3.08
CA SER A 205 -15.24 -0.41 3.28
C SER A 205 -15.65 -0.96 1.93
N ILE A 206 -15.08 -2.09 1.54
CA ILE A 206 -15.30 -2.72 0.24
C ILE A 206 -15.76 -4.16 0.46
N ASP A 207 -17.01 -4.44 0.13
CA ASP A 207 -17.53 -5.81 0.11
C ASP A 207 -17.21 -6.49 -1.23
N TYR A 208 -16.09 -7.21 -1.24
CA TYR A 208 -15.64 -7.90 -2.44
C TYR A 208 -16.62 -8.99 -2.90
N PHE A 209 -17.34 -9.66 -1.99
CA PHE A 209 -18.25 -10.72 -2.37
C PHE A 209 -19.44 -10.18 -3.16
N GLU A 210 -20.05 -9.12 -2.67
CA GLU A 210 -21.14 -8.47 -3.38
C GLU A 210 -20.69 -7.89 -4.72
N LEU A 211 -19.51 -7.31 -4.77
CA LEU A 211 -18.91 -6.82 -6.01
C LEU A 211 -18.65 -7.97 -7.00
N SER A 212 -18.15 -9.10 -6.53
CA SER A 212 -17.83 -10.23 -7.40
C SER A 212 -19.09 -10.83 -8.04
N LYS A 213 -20.24 -10.86 -7.33
CA LYS A 213 -21.54 -11.25 -7.88
C LYS A 213 -22.01 -10.23 -8.92
N LYS A 214 -21.96 -8.94 -8.58
CA LYS A 214 -22.38 -7.85 -9.47
C LYS A 214 -21.64 -7.89 -10.81
N TYR A 215 -20.36 -8.18 -10.79
CA TYR A 215 -19.48 -8.18 -11.95
C TYR A 215 -19.15 -9.58 -12.49
N GLU A 216 -19.95 -10.60 -12.16
CA GLU A 216 -19.69 -11.98 -12.61
C GLU A 216 -19.61 -12.10 -14.14
N SER A 217 -20.44 -11.37 -14.87
CA SER A 217 -20.48 -11.32 -16.34
C SER A 217 -19.59 -10.25 -16.97
N LEU A 218 -18.78 -9.54 -16.18
CA LEU A 218 -17.96 -8.43 -16.67
C LEU A 218 -16.90 -8.91 -17.66
N ASN A 219 -16.94 -8.35 -18.88
CA ASN A 219 -15.89 -8.55 -19.87
C ASN A 219 -14.73 -7.58 -19.62
N MET A 220 -13.72 -8.06 -18.89
CA MET A 220 -12.54 -7.25 -18.54
C MET A 220 -11.78 -6.69 -19.74
N HIS A 221 -11.76 -7.43 -20.84
CA HIS A 221 -11.06 -6.98 -22.06
C HIS A 221 -11.69 -5.70 -22.59
N ASN A 222 -13.02 -5.63 -22.66
CA ASN A 222 -13.74 -4.45 -23.14
C ASN A 222 -13.49 -3.24 -22.21
N GLU A 223 -13.53 -3.46 -20.90
CA GLU A 223 -13.30 -2.39 -19.92
C GLU A 223 -11.88 -1.83 -19.99
N ILE A 224 -10.89 -2.71 -20.08
CA ILE A 224 -9.48 -2.27 -20.18
C ILE A 224 -9.23 -1.59 -21.53
N ASN A 225 -9.78 -2.09 -22.62
CA ASN A 225 -9.67 -1.44 -23.92
C ASN A 225 -10.32 -0.05 -23.93
N ALA A 226 -11.55 0.07 -23.45
CA ALA A 226 -12.24 1.35 -23.36
C ALA A 226 -11.42 2.37 -22.55
N TYR A 227 -10.78 1.89 -21.47
CA TYR A 227 -9.86 2.72 -20.71
C TYR A 227 -8.64 3.15 -21.51
N ILE A 228 -7.99 2.23 -22.23
CA ILE A 228 -6.80 2.54 -23.04
C ILE A 228 -7.13 3.56 -24.12
N GLU A 229 -8.26 3.39 -24.81
CA GLU A 229 -8.71 4.29 -25.85
C GLU A 229 -9.03 5.69 -25.35
N LYS A 230 -9.68 5.77 -24.20
CA LYS A 230 -10.01 7.05 -23.55
C LYS A 230 -8.79 7.88 -23.17
N TYR A 231 -7.64 7.24 -22.98
CA TYR A 231 -6.46 7.89 -22.39
C TYR A 231 -5.19 7.80 -23.27
N LYS A 232 -5.34 7.35 -24.51
CA LYS A 232 -4.35 7.55 -25.57
C LYS A 232 -4.19 9.02 -25.89
#